data_bbe286bc86d62839c2319ea342dc17bc
#
_entry.id   bbe286bc86d62839c2319ea342dc17bc
#
_cell.length_a   1.000
_cell.length_b   1.000
_cell.length_c   1.000
_cell.angle_alpha   90.00
_cell.angle_beta   90.00
_cell.angle_gamma   90.00
#
_symmetry.space_group_name_H-M   'P 1'
#
loop_
_entity.id
_entity.type
_entity.pdbx_description
1 polymer ?
#
loop_
_entity_poly.entity_id
_entity_poly.type
_entity_poly.pdbx_seq_one_letter_code
_entity_poly.pdbx_strand_id
1 'polypeptide(L)'
;MNHSDIIVVGAGIIGLAHARAAARRGLSVTILEADTVPRGASVRNFGHACITGQTGEFAELAAAGRHQWIEAAKEADFWAAPTGAFVVATSQAQMAILEQARTEKGAAAIDLLTPERLGAAVTGDPHARLRGAVGGAHLTADLRVDPRTAAPRLAQSLSSASAIDLRTGVRVGRVADGRVETSVGTFTADHVIVCTGHQLPALFPELAAEAELVECALSMTLAATPEHIRTDAAILTRTSLLRYDAFASMPAAEAVRDEVARSAPELIAVGANVMFGPRPDGTIIIGDSHEYGRSVDPFIPESTTDVLLAEAACVLDQPTGFAIRQRWQGVYASSPTRPLLVETVDERTTVATVATGIGMTIAFGLAERTLAALRPSLRPAA
;
A
#
# COMPACT_ATOMS: atom_id res chain seq x y z
N MET A 1 -11.74 -22.30 22.29
CA MET A 1 -12.87 -22.72 21.43
C MET A 1 -12.36 -22.72 20.00
N ASN A 2 -12.67 -23.75 19.19
CA ASN A 2 -12.18 -23.82 17.80
C ASN A 2 -13.24 -23.32 16.79
N HIS A 3 -14.25 -22.58 17.26
CA HIS A 3 -15.29 -22.00 16.42
C HIS A 3 -15.44 -20.51 16.70
N SER A 4 -15.63 -19.71 15.65
CA SER A 4 -15.93 -18.26 15.71
C SER A 4 -16.88 -17.87 14.57
N ASP A 5 -17.49 -16.69 14.65
CA ASP A 5 -18.35 -16.22 13.56
C ASP A 5 -17.53 -16.01 12.27
N ILE A 6 -16.33 -15.47 12.42
CA ILE A 6 -15.39 -15.25 11.30
C ILE A 6 -14.03 -15.86 11.60
N ILE A 7 -13.43 -16.57 10.62
CA ILE A 7 -12.00 -16.82 10.56
C ILE A 7 -11.38 -15.93 9.48
N VAL A 8 -10.30 -15.23 9.83
CA VAL A 8 -9.45 -14.49 8.87
C VAL A 8 -8.13 -15.24 8.72
N VAL A 9 -7.79 -15.65 7.50
CA VAL A 9 -6.52 -16.31 7.19
C VAL A 9 -5.53 -15.26 6.66
N GLY A 10 -4.48 -15.01 7.45
CA GLY A 10 -3.46 -14.00 7.19
C GLY A 10 -3.66 -12.71 7.99
N ALA A 11 -2.62 -12.31 8.75
CA ALA A 11 -2.56 -11.06 9.52
C ALA A 11 -1.83 -9.93 8.78
N GLY A 12 -1.86 -9.91 7.45
CA GLY A 12 -1.51 -8.73 6.66
C GLY A 12 -2.56 -7.62 6.84
N ILE A 13 -2.29 -6.43 6.31
CA ILE A 13 -3.19 -5.27 6.50
C ILE A 13 -4.62 -5.54 6.00
N ILE A 14 -4.77 -6.32 4.93
CA ILE A 14 -6.10 -6.71 4.42
C ILE A 14 -6.84 -7.55 5.46
N GLY A 15 -6.20 -8.61 5.99
CA GLY A 15 -6.79 -9.47 7.01
C GLY A 15 -7.09 -8.73 8.31
N LEU A 16 -6.15 -7.90 8.80
CA LEU A 16 -6.34 -7.10 10.01
C LEU A 16 -7.49 -6.09 9.87
N ALA A 17 -7.64 -5.47 8.69
CA ALA A 17 -8.76 -4.58 8.42
C ALA A 17 -10.11 -5.33 8.45
N HIS A 18 -10.17 -6.53 7.86
CA HIS A 18 -11.38 -7.38 7.92
C HIS A 18 -11.69 -7.83 9.34
N ALA A 19 -10.69 -8.27 10.11
CA ALA A 19 -10.87 -8.67 11.50
C ALA A 19 -11.39 -7.50 12.37
N ARG A 20 -10.81 -6.30 12.23
CA ARG A 20 -11.28 -5.10 12.92
C ARG A 20 -12.73 -4.76 12.54
N ALA A 21 -13.05 -4.79 11.25
CA ALA A 21 -14.39 -4.47 10.76
C ALA A 21 -15.43 -5.50 11.22
N ALA A 22 -15.08 -6.79 11.34
CA ALA A 22 -15.93 -7.84 11.89
C ALA A 22 -16.15 -7.66 13.40
N ALA A 23 -15.10 -7.44 14.17
CA ALA A 23 -15.19 -7.22 15.62
C ALA A 23 -16.01 -5.98 15.97
N ARG A 24 -15.89 -4.89 15.20
CA ARG A 24 -16.75 -3.67 15.36
C ARG A 24 -18.24 -3.92 15.08
N ARG A 25 -18.57 -5.03 14.43
CA ARG A 25 -19.95 -5.49 14.21
C ARG A 25 -20.44 -6.45 15.30
N GLY A 26 -19.63 -6.70 16.33
CA GLY A 26 -19.92 -7.60 17.43
C GLY A 26 -19.69 -9.08 17.11
N LEU A 27 -19.01 -9.40 16.00
CA LEU A 27 -18.68 -10.76 15.61
C LEU A 27 -17.43 -11.24 16.33
N SER A 28 -17.40 -12.51 16.72
CA SER A 28 -16.20 -13.21 17.20
C SER A 28 -15.28 -13.54 16.04
N VAL A 29 -13.98 -13.28 16.18
CA VAL A 29 -13.00 -13.43 15.09
C VAL A 29 -11.82 -14.25 15.53
N THR A 30 -11.47 -15.27 14.76
CA THR A 30 -10.16 -15.96 14.85
C THR A 30 -9.28 -15.50 13.69
N ILE A 31 -8.09 -14.98 13.97
CA ILE A 31 -7.07 -14.64 12.96
C ILE A 31 -6.00 -15.70 12.98
N LEU A 32 -5.71 -16.32 11.84
CA LEU A 32 -4.67 -17.35 11.68
C LEU A 32 -3.51 -16.78 10.85
N GLU A 33 -2.35 -16.61 11.46
CA GLU A 33 -1.15 -16.09 10.83
C GLU A 33 -0.01 -17.12 10.84
N ALA A 34 0.60 -17.34 9.68
CA ALA A 34 1.67 -18.33 9.51
C ALA A 34 2.98 -17.93 10.21
N ASP A 35 3.28 -16.65 10.23
CA ASP A 35 4.47 -16.11 10.90
C ASP A 35 4.16 -15.73 12.35
N THR A 36 5.21 -15.47 13.15
CA THR A 36 5.05 -15.01 14.54
C THR A 36 4.63 -13.55 14.64
N VAL A 37 4.89 -12.77 13.58
CA VAL A 37 4.48 -11.37 13.40
C VAL A 37 4.21 -11.12 11.92
N PRO A 38 3.38 -10.13 11.54
CA PRO A 38 3.18 -9.77 10.14
C PRO A 38 4.52 -9.40 9.46
N ARG A 39 4.89 -10.09 8.37
CA ARG A 39 6.18 -9.90 7.67
C ARG A 39 6.05 -9.72 6.16
N GLY A 40 4.86 -9.86 5.60
CA GLY A 40 4.61 -9.75 4.17
C GLY A 40 4.65 -8.31 3.63
N ALA A 41 3.95 -8.07 2.53
CA ALA A 41 3.86 -6.77 1.85
C ALA A 41 3.47 -5.62 2.78
N SER A 42 2.68 -5.88 3.81
CA SER A 42 2.14 -4.86 4.74
C SER A 42 3.21 -4.11 5.53
N VAL A 43 4.40 -4.69 5.72
CA VAL A 43 5.53 -4.05 6.44
C VAL A 43 6.71 -3.68 5.54
N ARG A 44 6.63 -3.99 4.22
CA ARG A 44 7.73 -3.83 3.26
C ARG A 44 7.45 -2.78 2.18
N ASN A 45 6.49 -1.91 2.40
CA ASN A 45 6.05 -0.84 1.50
C ASN A 45 6.40 0.55 2.03
N PHE A 46 5.97 1.61 1.33
CA PHE A 46 6.23 3.01 1.73
C PHE A 46 5.44 3.52 2.92
N GLY A 47 4.33 2.87 3.27
CA GLY A 47 3.36 3.43 4.21
C GLY A 47 2.61 4.64 3.65
N HIS A 48 2.42 4.71 2.34
CA HIS A 48 1.65 5.74 1.66
C HIS A 48 0.29 5.18 1.24
N ALA A 49 -0.78 5.67 1.85
CA ALA A 49 -2.13 5.47 1.34
C ALA A 49 -2.40 6.54 0.27
N CYS A 50 -2.12 6.18 -0.99
CA CYS A 50 -2.23 7.05 -2.16
C CYS A 50 -3.69 7.14 -2.61
N ILE A 51 -4.49 7.96 -1.93
CA ILE A 51 -5.93 8.08 -2.16
C ILE A 51 -6.20 8.87 -3.44
N THR A 52 -5.51 10.00 -3.61
CA THR A 52 -5.71 10.92 -4.74
C THR A 52 -5.31 10.27 -6.07
N GLY A 53 -4.34 9.35 -6.05
CA GLY A 53 -3.87 8.63 -7.24
C GLY A 53 -4.83 7.55 -7.77
N GLN A 54 -5.95 7.27 -7.08
CA GLN A 54 -6.89 6.24 -7.46
C GLN A 54 -8.04 6.76 -8.31
N THR A 55 -8.65 5.87 -9.13
CA THR A 55 -9.82 6.15 -9.96
C THR A 55 -10.91 5.09 -9.74
N GLY A 56 -12.13 5.34 -10.19
CA GLY A 56 -13.24 4.38 -10.15
C GLY A 56 -13.44 3.71 -8.79
N GLU A 57 -13.64 2.42 -8.79
CA GLU A 57 -13.86 1.59 -7.60
C GLU A 57 -12.76 1.74 -6.54
N PHE A 58 -11.50 1.85 -6.96
CA PHE A 58 -10.39 2.02 -6.02
C PHE A 58 -10.42 3.37 -5.31
N ALA A 59 -10.86 4.43 -5.99
CA ALA A 59 -11.02 5.74 -5.36
C ALA A 59 -12.13 5.71 -4.29
N GLU A 60 -13.24 5.01 -4.55
CA GLU A 60 -14.33 4.83 -3.59
C GLU A 60 -13.86 4.08 -2.34
N LEU A 61 -13.16 2.96 -2.53
CA LEU A 61 -12.59 2.16 -1.44
C LEU A 61 -11.54 2.94 -0.64
N ALA A 62 -10.68 3.70 -1.32
CA ALA A 62 -9.65 4.51 -0.69
C ALA A 62 -10.27 5.63 0.17
N ALA A 63 -11.26 6.34 -0.36
CA ALA A 63 -11.99 7.39 0.36
C ALA A 63 -12.72 6.84 1.59
N ALA A 64 -13.43 5.71 1.44
CA ALA A 64 -14.12 5.03 2.54
C ALA A 64 -13.15 4.55 3.63
N GLY A 65 -11.94 4.12 3.25
CA GLY A 65 -10.92 3.64 4.18
C GLY A 65 -10.16 4.73 4.93
N ARG A 66 -10.14 5.96 4.44
CA ARG A 66 -9.31 7.04 5.00
C ARG A 66 -9.56 7.31 6.48
N HIS A 67 -10.79 7.48 6.86
CA HIS A 67 -11.16 7.74 8.26
C HIS A 67 -10.81 6.55 9.16
N GLN A 68 -11.02 5.33 8.67
CA GLN A 68 -10.71 4.09 9.37
C GLN A 68 -9.20 3.95 9.68
N TRP A 69 -8.31 4.42 8.77
CA TRP A 69 -6.88 4.48 9.03
C TRP A 69 -6.55 5.36 10.23
N ILE A 70 -7.16 6.56 10.30
CA ILE A 70 -6.92 7.52 11.39
C ILE A 70 -7.44 6.97 12.73
N GLU A 71 -8.60 6.32 12.72
CA GLU A 71 -9.15 5.67 13.91
C GLU A 71 -8.25 4.50 14.36
N ALA A 72 -7.88 3.60 13.44
CA ALA A 72 -7.03 2.46 13.73
C ALA A 72 -5.66 2.89 14.29
N ALA A 73 -5.10 3.98 13.78
CA ALA A 73 -3.85 4.54 14.29
C ALA A 73 -3.97 4.99 15.75
N LYS A 74 -5.09 5.63 16.11
CA LYS A 74 -5.36 6.04 17.50
C LYS A 74 -5.61 4.85 18.41
N GLU A 75 -6.39 3.86 17.96
CA GLU A 75 -6.73 2.66 18.72
C GLU A 75 -5.52 1.76 18.99
N ALA A 76 -4.61 1.66 18.02
CA ALA A 76 -3.47 0.75 18.06
C ALA A 76 -2.11 1.45 18.36
N ASP A 77 -2.14 2.75 18.64
CA ASP A 77 -0.96 3.57 18.98
C ASP A 77 0.19 3.41 17.97
N PHE A 78 -0.11 3.65 16.68
CA PHE A 78 0.92 3.74 15.63
C PHE A 78 0.87 5.09 14.92
N TRP A 79 2.03 5.51 14.39
CA TRP A 79 2.12 6.78 13.69
C TRP A 79 1.32 6.77 12.40
N ALA A 80 0.44 7.76 12.24
CA ALA A 80 -0.27 8.09 11.02
C ALA A 80 -0.40 9.61 10.90
N ALA A 81 -0.11 10.15 9.72
CA ALA A 81 -0.13 11.58 9.44
C ALA A 81 -1.03 11.87 8.22
N PRO A 82 -2.12 12.66 8.40
CA PRO A 82 -2.97 13.11 7.31
C PRO A 82 -2.35 14.35 6.61
N THR A 83 -1.07 14.25 6.27
CA THR A 83 -0.26 15.36 5.74
C THR A 83 -0.30 15.44 4.21
N GLY A 84 -1.01 14.51 3.56
CA GLY A 84 -1.05 14.43 2.11
C GLY A 84 0.25 13.87 1.51
N ALA A 85 0.42 14.16 0.22
CA ALA A 85 1.65 13.88 -0.51
C ALA A 85 1.99 15.05 -1.43
N PHE A 86 3.27 15.29 -1.66
CA PHE A 86 3.75 16.26 -2.64
C PHE A 86 4.17 15.55 -3.93
N VAL A 87 3.81 16.12 -5.08
CA VAL A 87 4.36 15.73 -6.37
C VAL A 87 5.33 16.80 -6.81
N VAL A 88 6.58 16.43 -7.08
CA VAL A 88 7.60 17.33 -7.61
C VAL A 88 7.58 17.23 -9.13
N ALA A 89 7.24 18.32 -9.82
CA ALA A 89 7.29 18.43 -11.27
C ALA A 89 8.54 19.16 -11.71
N THR A 90 9.32 18.53 -12.60
CA THR A 90 10.58 19.06 -13.15
C THR A 90 10.45 19.47 -14.62
N SER A 91 9.25 19.33 -15.20
CA SER A 91 8.94 19.79 -16.56
C SER A 91 7.51 20.33 -16.68
N GLN A 92 7.26 21.10 -17.74
CA GLN A 92 5.91 21.57 -18.05
C GLN A 92 4.94 20.44 -18.43
N ALA A 93 5.44 19.35 -19.01
CA ALA A 93 4.62 18.17 -19.31
C ALA A 93 4.09 17.51 -18.01
N GLN A 94 4.92 17.43 -16.98
CA GLN A 94 4.52 16.93 -15.66
C GLN A 94 3.50 17.87 -14.99
N MET A 95 3.69 19.20 -15.08
CA MET A 95 2.69 20.16 -14.60
C MET A 95 1.36 20.01 -15.34
N ALA A 96 1.38 19.78 -16.66
CA ALA A 96 0.16 19.59 -17.44
C ALA A 96 -0.64 18.36 -16.98
N ILE A 97 0.02 17.26 -16.59
CA ILE A 97 -0.67 16.11 -15.95
C ILE A 97 -1.39 16.57 -14.68
N LEU A 98 -0.72 17.31 -13.81
CA LEU A 98 -1.28 17.77 -12.53
C LEU A 98 -2.46 18.72 -12.73
N GLU A 99 -2.39 19.60 -13.71
CA GLU A 99 -3.47 20.53 -14.10
C GLU A 99 -4.69 19.77 -14.63
N GLN A 100 -4.47 18.78 -15.51
CA GLN A 100 -5.53 17.92 -16.03
C GLN A 100 -6.19 17.09 -14.92
N ALA A 101 -5.39 16.43 -14.09
CA ALA A 101 -5.89 15.66 -12.95
C ALA A 101 -6.65 16.53 -11.93
N ARG A 102 -6.19 17.77 -11.69
CA ARG A 102 -6.91 18.74 -10.86
C ARG A 102 -8.25 19.12 -11.46
N THR A 103 -8.34 19.24 -12.77
CA THR A 103 -9.61 19.55 -13.45
C THR A 103 -10.64 18.45 -13.23
N GLU A 104 -10.22 17.18 -13.20
CA GLU A 104 -11.09 16.04 -12.98
C GLU A 104 -11.44 15.82 -11.49
N LYS A 105 -10.44 15.93 -10.59
CA LYS A 105 -10.60 15.61 -9.16
C LYS A 105 -10.98 16.83 -8.29
N GLY A 106 -10.81 18.02 -8.80
CA GLY A 106 -11.09 19.28 -8.11
C GLY A 106 -9.89 19.85 -7.35
N ALA A 107 -9.93 21.17 -7.15
CA ALA A 107 -8.88 21.93 -6.48
C ALA A 107 -8.72 21.59 -4.99
N ALA A 108 -9.73 21.02 -4.36
CA ALA A 108 -9.66 20.57 -2.98
C ALA A 108 -8.83 19.28 -2.82
N ALA A 109 -8.78 18.43 -3.86
CA ALA A 109 -8.00 17.20 -3.85
C ALA A 109 -6.55 17.42 -4.31
N ILE A 110 -6.34 18.34 -5.26
CA ILE A 110 -5.02 18.63 -5.85
C ILE A 110 -4.79 20.15 -5.82
N ASP A 111 -3.96 20.62 -4.89
CA ASP A 111 -3.52 22.01 -4.80
C ASP A 111 -2.21 22.19 -5.58
N LEU A 112 -2.24 22.95 -6.69
CA LEU A 112 -1.04 23.22 -7.49
C LEU A 112 -0.13 24.21 -6.76
N LEU A 113 1.16 23.89 -6.77
CA LEU A 113 2.18 24.63 -6.04
C LEU A 113 3.18 25.27 -7.01
N THR A 114 3.52 26.54 -6.77
CA THR A 114 4.70 27.15 -7.40
C THR A 114 5.98 26.51 -6.85
N PRO A 115 7.14 26.66 -7.53
CA PRO A 115 8.41 26.15 -7.03
C PRO A 115 8.75 26.62 -5.61
N GLU A 116 8.40 27.86 -5.25
CA GLU A 116 8.62 28.43 -3.92
C GLU A 116 7.73 27.78 -2.87
N ARG A 117 6.42 27.65 -3.14
CA ARG A 117 5.48 27.01 -2.23
C ARG A 117 5.83 25.53 -2.01
N LEU A 118 6.25 24.83 -3.08
CA LEU A 118 6.69 23.44 -2.99
C LEU A 118 7.97 23.31 -2.17
N GLY A 119 8.98 24.14 -2.44
CA GLY A 119 10.23 24.16 -1.67
C GLY A 119 9.98 24.42 -0.19
N ALA A 120 9.21 25.45 0.13
CA ALA A 120 8.84 25.77 1.51
C ALA A 120 8.09 24.62 2.20
N ALA A 121 7.16 23.96 1.51
CA ALA A 121 6.38 22.85 2.06
C ALA A 121 7.24 21.59 2.33
N VAL A 122 8.25 21.33 1.53
CA VAL A 122 9.12 20.15 1.67
C VAL A 122 10.24 20.41 2.70
N THR A 123 10.80 21.61 2.72
CA THR A 123 11.99 21.93 3.53
C THR A 123 11.70 22.70 4.83
N GLY A 124 10.53 23.33 4.90
CA GLY A 124 10.22 24.27 6.00
C GLY A 124 10.89 25.65 5.87
N ASP A 125 11.71 25.87 4.84
CA ASP A 125 12.34 27.16 4.55
C ASP A 125 11.51 27.92 3.50
N PRO A 126 10.94 29.11 3.80
CA PRO A 126 10.11 29.89 2.88
C PRO A 126 10.85 30.35 1.62
N HIS A 127 12.17 30.33 1.61
CA HIS A 127 13.00 30.75 0.48
C HIS A 127 13.58 29.59 -0.32
N ALA A 128 13.38 28.34 0.15
CA ALA A 128 13.92 27.17 -0.52
C ALA A 128 13.19 26.88 -1.83
N ARG A 129 13.94 26.33 -2.78
CA ARG A 129 13.42 25.73 -4.01
C ARG A 129 14.08 24.38 -4.20
N LEU A 130 13.31 23.39 -4.61
CA LEU A 130 13.89 22.11 -5.02
C LEU A 130 14.53 22.28 -6.39
N ARG A 131 15.73 21.73 -6.55
CA ARG A 131 16.52 21.87 -7.77
C ARG A 131 15.77 21.34 -8.99
N GLY A 132 15.69 22.16 -10.04
CA GLY A 132 15.01 21.79 -11.29
C GLY A 132 13.48 21.72 -11.21
N ALA A 133 12.87 21.93 -10.05
CA ALA A 133 11.42 21.97 -9.94
C ALA A 133 10.84 23.19 -10.63
N VAL A 134 9.89 22.98 -11.54
CA VAL A 134 9.10 24.03 -12.20
C VAL A 134 7.76 24.27 -11.50
N GLY A 135 7.42 23.42 -10.53
CA GLY A 135 6.22 23.44 -9.72
C GLY A 135 5.92 22.06 -9.14
N GLY A 136 4.68 21.85 -8.78
CA GLY A 136 4.21 20.58 -8.26
C GLY A 136 2.76 20.64 -7.78
N ALA A 137 2.38 19.66 -6.95
CA ALA A 137 1.07 19.64 -6.34
C ALA A 137 1.11 19.06 -4.93
N HIS A 138 0.16 19.46 -4.10
CA HIS A 138 -0.18 18.82 -2.84
C HIS A 138 -1.44 17.97 -3.02
N LEU A 139 -1.32 16.67 -2.80
CA LEU A 139 -2.41 15.68 -2.84
C LEU A 139 -2.99 15.60 -1.43
N THR A 140 -4.04 16.34 -1.15
CA THR A 140 -4.50 16.65 0.22
C THR A 140 -5.17 15.48 0.95
N ALA A 141 -5.76 14.53 0.20
CA ALA A 141 -6.47 13.39 0.78
C ALA A 141 -5.55 12.26 1.24
N ASP A 142 -4.30 12.23 0.78
CA ASP A 142 -3.37 11.14 1.01
C ASP A 142 -2.94 11.04 2.49
N LEU A 143 -2.59 9.83 2.92
CA LEU A 143 -2.16 9.55 4.28
C LEU A 143 -0.77 8.90 4.30
N ARG A 144 -0.04 9.18 5.36
CA ARG A 144 1.18 8.46 5.70
C ARG A 144 0.98 7.63 6.96
N VAL A 145 1.51 6.41 6.93
CA VAL A 145 1.65 5.55 8.12
C VAL A 145 3.07 4.99 8.14
N ASP A 146 3.60 4.65 9.31
CA ASP A 146 4.82 3.85 9.34
C ASP A 146 4.47 2.37 9.06
N PRO A 147 4.81 1.82 7.87
CA PRO A 147 4.39 0.47 7.51
C PRO A 147 4.99 -0.59 8.42
N ARG A 148 6.19 -0.32 8.99
CA ARG A 148 6.89 -1.27 9.86
C ARG A 148 6.22 -1.43 11.22
N THR A 149 5.46 -0.44 11.65
CA THR A 149 4.76 -0.46 12.95
C THR A 149 3.25 -0.63 12.81
N ALA A 150 2.62 -0.13 11.74
CA ALA A 150 1.17 -0.11 11.59
C ALA A 150 0.53 -1.50 11.69
N ALA A 151 0.93 -2.47 10.84
CA ALA A 151 0.35 -3.80 10.88
C ALA A 151 0.68 -4.57 12.18
N PRO A 152 1.91 -4.59 12.71
CA PRO A 152 2.21 -5.21 14.01
C PRO A 152 1.45 -4.59 15.19
N ARG A 153 1.35 -3.25 15.26
CA ARG A 153 0.61 -2.56 16.32
C ARG A 153 -0.89 -2.82 16.24
N LEU A 154 -1.44 -2.81 15.02
CA LEU A 154 -2.85 -3.16 14.80
C LEU A 154 -3.12 -4.61 15.22
N ALA A 155 -2.27 -5.57 14.85
CA ALA A 155 -2.39 -6.97 15.27
C ALA A 155 -2.35 -7.10 16.80
N GLN A 156 -1.43 -6.40 17.48
CA GLN A 156 -1.31 -6.36 18.93
C GLN A 156 -2.56 -5.77 19.60
N SER A 157 -3.05 -4.65 19.11
CA SER A 157 -4.27 -4.01 19.63
C SER A 157 -5.48 -4.94 19.47
N LEU A 158 -5.66 -5.54 18.31
CA LEU A 158 -6.75 -6.47 18.04
C LEU A 158 -6.68 -7.72 18.95
N SER A 159 -5.49 -8.26 19.19
CA SER A 159 -5.33 -9.43 20.07
C SER A 159 -5.70 -9.17 21.53
N SER A 160 -5.79 -7.90 21.93
CA SER A 160 -6.22 -7.50 23.28
C SER A 160 -7.74 -7.36 23.40
N ALA A 161 -8.48 -7.41 22.29
CA ALA A 161 -9.95 -7.34 22.28
C ALA A 161 -10.54 -8.71 22.56
N SER A 162 -11.53 -8.79 23.46
CA SER A 162 -12.18 -10.05 23.87
C SER A 162 -12.86 -10.81 22.72
N ALA A 163 -13.24 -10.11 21.67
CA ALA A 163 -13.87 -10.69 20.48
C ALA A 163 -12.86 -11.29 19.48
N ILE A 164 -11.55 -11.12 19.68
CA ILE A 164 -10.53 -11.53 18.70
C ILE A 164 -9.54 -12.52 19.30
N ASP A 165 -9.40 -13.68 18.66
CA ASP A 165 -8.38 -14.68 18.96
C ASP A 165 -7.31 -14.68 17.85
N LEU A 166 -6.16 -14.03 18.08
CA LEU A 166 -5.04 -14.04 17.14
C LEU A 166 -4.09 -15.20 17.42
N ARG A 167 -3.99 -16.10 16.46
CA ARG A 167 -3.08 -17.25 16.47
C ARG A 167 -1.93 -17.05 15.49
N THR A 168 -0.75 -16.84 15.98
CA THR A 168 0.50 -16.72 15.20
C THR A 168 1.27 -18.04 15.17
N GLY A 169 2.12 -18.25 14.15
CA GLY A 169 2.83 -19.52 13.93
C GLY A 169 1.90 -20.64 13.47
N VAL A 170 0.71 -20.33 13.00
CA VAL A 170 -0.31 -21.29 12.56
C VAL A 170 -0.45 -21.29 11.05
N ARG A 171 0.09 -22.29 10.41
CA ARG A 171 0.03 -22.44 8.95
C ARG A 171 -1.28 -23.13 8.54
N VAL A 172 -2.03 -22.48 7.67
CA VAL A 172 -3.24 -23.04 7.06
C VAL A 172 -2.84 -23.89 5.85
N GLY A 173 -3.38 -25.11 5.77
CA GLY A 173 -3.14 -26.03 4.67
C GLY A 173 -4.35 -26.22 3.76
N ARG A 174 -5.57 -26.03 4.29
CA ARG A 174 -6.80 -26.16 3.52
C ARG A 174 -7.92 -25.31 4.10
N VAL A 175 -8.74 -24.75 3.22
CA VAL A 175 -9.97 -24.03 3.58
C VAL A 175 -11.09 -24.57 2.69
N ALA A 176 -12.22 -24.94 3.30
CA ALA A 176 -13.42 -25.35 2.57
C ALA A 176 -14.63 -25.28 3.51
N ASP A 177 -15.72 -24.70 3.05
CA ASP A 177 -17.04 -24.67 3.69
C ASP A 177 -17.00 -24.34 5.20
N GLY A 178 -16.35 -23.23 5.55
CA GLY A 178 -16.23 -22.77 6.94
C GLY A 178 -15.25 -23.57 7.80
N ARG A 179 -14.54 -24.55 7.22
CA ARG A 179 -13.54 -25.39 7.89
C ARG A 179 -12.14 -25.02 7.45
N VAL A 180 -11.23 -24.83 8.41
CA VAL A 180 -9.83 -24.47 8.19
C VAL A 180 -8.93 -25.52 8.84
N GLU A 181 -8.16 -26.23 8.03
CA GLU A 181 -7.18 -27.22 8.48
C GLU A 181 -5.81 -26.57 8.62
N THR A 182 -5.19 -26.73 9.77
CA THR A 182 -3.95 -26.02 10.12
C THR A 182 -2.90 -26.96 10.70
N SER A 183 -1.67 -26.44 10.85
CA SER A 183 -0.56 -27.14 11.51
C SER A 183 -0.80 -27.51 12.97
N VAL A 184 -1.83 -26.95 13.61
CA VAL A 184 -2.15 -27.18 15.03
C VAL A 184 -3.54 -27.76 15.25
N GLY A 185 -4.21 -28.23 14.21
CA GLY A 185 -5.55 -28.80 14.24
C GLY A 185 -6.54 -28.06 13.37
N THR A 186 -7.83 -28.30 13.57
CA THR A 186 -8.91 -27.75 12.76
C THR A 186 -9.66 -26.66 13.51
N PHE A 187 -9.97 -25.57 12.78
CA PHE A 187 -10.86 -24.51 13.20
C PHE A 187 -12.10 -24.50 12.31
N THR A 188 -13.19 -23.95 12.83
CA THR A 188 -14.47 -23.79 12.08
C THR A 188 -15.02 -22.39 12.28
N ALA A 189 -15.73 -21.87 11.30
CA ALA A 189 -16.43 -20.60 11.39
C ALA A 189 -17.73 -20.60 10.58
N ASP A 190 -18.59 -19.63 10.85
CA ASP A 190 -19.76 -19.37 9.99
C ASP A 190 -19.29 -18.84 8.63
N HIS A 191 -18.20 -18.08 8.61
CA HIS A 191 -17.56 -17.64 7.37
C HIS A 191 -16.03 -17.50 7.50
N VAL A 192 -15.30 -17.81 6.43
CA VAL A 192 -13.83 -17.68 6.34
C VAL A 192 -13.47 -16.63 5.31
N ILE A 193 -12.60 -15.68 5.68
CA ILE A 193 -12.04 -14.68 4.77
C ILE A 193 -10.55 -14.94 4.59
N VAL A 194 -10.14 -15.28 3.37
CA VAL A 194 -8.74 -15.62 3.05
C VAL A 194 -8.02 -14.41 2.49
N CYS A 195 -7.01 -13.91 3.23
CA CYS A 195 -6.26 -12.68 2.96
C CYS A 195 -4.74 -12.94 2.86
N THR A 196 -4.35 -13.99 2.13
CA THR A 196 -2.95 -14.47 2.07
C THR A 196 -2.07 -13.72 1.05
N GLY A 197 -2.62 -12.73 0.32
CA GLY A 197 -1.88 -11.93 -0.64
C GLY A 197 -1.23 -12.77 -1.73
N HIS A 198 0.08 -12.56 -2.00
CA HIS A 198 0.81 -13.33 -3.02
C HIS A 198 0.95 -14.83 -2.72
N GLN A 199 0.67 -15.27 -1.49
CA GLN A 199 0.66 -16.69 -1.14
C GLN A 199 -0.67 -17.39 -1.45
N LEU A 200 -1.65 -16.71 -2.06
CA LEU A 200 -2.94 -17.28 -2.45
C LEU A 200 -2.82 -18.58 -3.27
N PRO A 201 -1.85 -18.73 -4.21
CA PRO A 201 -1.70 -19.97 -4.99
C PRO A 201 -1.48 -21.24 -4.16
N ALA A 202 -0.97 -21.11 -2.93
CA ALA A 202 -0.77 -22.26 -2.03
C ALA A 202 -2.09 -22.87 -1.52
N LEU A 203 -3.16 -22.08 -1.44
CA LEU A 203 -4.48 -22.51 -0.96
C LEU A 203 -5.50 -22.64 -2.08
N PHE A 204 -5.45 -21.77 -3.07
CA PHE A 204 -6.41 -21.69 -4.18
C PHE A 204 -5.66 -21.55 -5.52
N PRO A 205 -4.96 -22.61 -5.97
CA PRO A 205 -4.13 -22.57 -7.17
C PRO A 205 -4.93 -22.30 -8.46
N GLU A 206 -6.13 -22.86 -8.57
CA GLU A 206 -7.01 -22.68 -9.74
C GLU A 206 -7.49 -21.21 -9.85
N LEU A 207 -8.00 -20.66 -8.76
CA LEU A 207 -8.42 -19.26 -8.69
C LEU A 207 -7.25 -18.29 -8.98
N ALA A 208 -6.07 -18.59 -8.45
CA ALA A 208 -4.87 -17.79 -8.70
C ALA A 208 -4.44 -17.88 -10.19
N ALA A 209 -4.57 -19.05 -10.82
CA ALA A 209 -4.26 -19.23 -12.23
C ALA A 209 -5.28 -18.49 -13.13
N GLU A 210 -6.58 -18.60 -12.83
CA GLU A 210 -7.65 -17.87 -13.54
C GLU A 210 -7.48 -16.35 -13.44
N ALA A 211 -7.00 -15.86 -12.29
CA ALA A 211 -6.69 -14.45 -12.07
C ALA A 211 -5.34 -14.03 -12.65
N GLU A 212 -4.61 -14.91 -13.31
CA GLU A 212 -3.23 -14.66 -13.79
C GLU A 212 -2.35 -14.05 -12.71
N LEU A 213 -2.49 -14.55 -11.46
CA LEU A 213 -1.79 -13.99 -10.30
C LEU A 213 -0.29 -14.26 -10.40
N VAL A 214 0.49 -13.21 -10.28
CA VAL A 214 1.95 -13.25 -10.23
C VAL A 214 2.48 -12.50 -9.00
N GLU A 215 3.73 -12.70 -8.68
CA GLU A 215 4.45 -11.89 -7.71
C GLU A 215 4.98 -10.63 -8.38
N CYS A 216 4.94 -9.52 -7.65
CA CYS A 216 5.66 -8.30 -7.98
C CYS A 216 6.69 -8.02 -6.90
N ALA A 217 7.97 -8.00 -7.28
CA ALA A 217 9.08 -7.65 -6.40
C ALA A 217 9.42 -6.16 -6.49
N LEU A 218 9.71 -5.58 -5.34
CA LEU A 218 10.09 -4.18 -5.15
C LEU A 218 11.49 -4.07 -4.55
N SER A 219 12.31 -3.18 -5.06
CA SER A 219 13.57 -2.78 -4.42
C SER A 219 13.33 -1.57 -3.51
N MET A 220 13.60 -1.72 -2.23
CA MET A 220 13.33 -0.72 -1.20
C MET A 220 14.59 -0.39 -0.40
N THR A 221 14.78 0.88 -0.09
CA THR A 221 15.91 1.39 0.69
C THR A 221 15.44 2.23 1.87
N LEU A 222 16.07 2.04 3.04
CA LEU A 222 15.99 2.95 4.17
C LEU A 222 17.30 3.73 4.27
N ALA A 223 17.20 5.04 4.34
CA ALA A 223 18.34 5.94 4.51
C ALA A 223 18.11 6.93 5.65
N ALA A 224 19.13 7.67 6.05
CA ALA A 224 18.92 8.86 6.88
C ALA A 224 18.19 9.92 6.06
N THR A 225 17.21 10.59 6.66
CA THR A 225 16.54 11.73 6.02
C THR A 225 17.52 12.87 5.83
N PRO A 226 17.65 13.47 4.62
CA PRO A 226 18.47 14.66 4.43
C PRO A 226 18.05 15.80 5.36
N GLU A 227 19.02 16.53 5.91
CA GLU A 227 18.76 17.55 6.95
C GLU A 227 17.82 18.67 6.49
N HIS A 228 17.76 18.95 5.21
CA HIS A 228 16.88 19.99 4.65
C HIS A 228 15.44 19.52 4.40
N ILE A 229 15.13 18.22 4.54
CA ILE A 229 13.77 17.69 4.41
C ILE A 229 13.07 17.72 5.76
N ARG A 230 11.94 18.45 5.85
CA ARG A 230 11.17 18.67 7.08
C ARG A 230 9.71 18.23 7.02
N THR A 231 9.27 17.72 5.87
CA THR A 231 7.89 17.28 5.70
C THR A 231 7.70 15.84 6.21
N ASP A 232 6.51 15.54 6.73
CA ASP A 232 6.02 14.18 7.00
C ASP A 232 5.26 13.59 5.81
N ALA A 233 4.95 14.40 4.78
CA ALA A 233 4.23 13.95 3.60
C ALA A 233 5.10 13.04 2.71
N ALA A 234 4.46 12.18 1.93
CA ALA A 234 5.15 11.47 0.85
C ALA A 234 5.58 12.46 -0.24
N ILE A 235 6.68 12.16 -0.91
CA ILE A 235 7.15 12.92 -2.08
C ILE A 235 7.19 11.98 -3.27
N LEU A 236 6.42 12.33 -4.31
CA LEU A 236 6.25 11.60 -5.55
C LEU A 236 7.01 12.29 -6.67
N THR A 237 7.47 11.51 -7.66
CA THR A 237 8.21 12.00 -8.81
C THR A 237 7.47 11.76 -10.13
N ARG A 238 8.11 12.11 -11.24
CA ARG A 238 7.61 11.85 -12.60
C ARG A 238 7.22 10.40 -12.85
N THR A 239 7.92 9.43 -12.26
CA THR A 239 7.59 8.02 -12.42
C THR A 239 6.28 7.65 -11.70
N SER A 240 5.96 8.30 -10.60
CA SER A 240 4.67 8.14 -9.92
C SER A 240 3.51 8.71 -10.74
N LEU A 241 3.72 9.77 -11.51
CA LEU A 241 2.73 10.29 -12.46
C LEU A 241 2.42 9.30 -13.59
N LEU A 242 3.35 8.41 -13.91
CA LEU A 242 3.16 7.36 -14.91
C LEU A 242 2.62 6.05 -14.32
N ARG A 243 2.57 5.94 -12.99
CA ARG A 243 2.17 4.73 -12.28
C ARG A 243 0.70 4.74 -11.83
N TYR A 244 0.24 5.85 -11.27
CA TYR A 244 -1.09 5.94 -10.70
C TYR A 244 -2.12 6.40 -11.74
N ASP A 245 -3.21 5.65 -11.88
CA ASP A 245 -4.22 5.82 -12.94
C ASP A 245 -4.78 7.24 -13.03
N ALA A 246 -4.96 7.93 -11.89
CA ALA A 246 -5.44 9.31 -11.88
C ALA A 246 -4.52 10.30 -12.61
N PHE A 247 -3.27 9.92 -12.83
CA PHE A 247 -2.28 10.73 -13.54
C PHE A 247 -1.89 10.09 -14.88
N ALA A 248 -1.68 8.76 -14.88
CA ALA A 248 -1.21 8.03 -16.04
C ALA A 248 -2.21 7.99 -17.21
N SER A 249 -3.50 8.19 -16.91
CA SER A 249 -4.58 8.30 -17.91
C SER A 249 -4.73 9.69 -18.53
N MET A 250 -4.04 10.72 -17.98
CA MET A 250 -4.12 12.07 -18.51
C MET A 250 -3.46 12.17 -19.88
N PRO A 251 -4.03 12.94 -20.83
CA PRO A 251 -3.44 13.15 -22.16
C PRO A 251 -1.96 13.57 -22.14
N ALA A 252 -1.56 14.39 -21.17
CA ALA A 252 -0.17 14.83 -21.03
C ALA A 252 0.81 13.74 -20.59
N ALA A 253 0.33 12.57 -20.14
CA ALA A 253 1.18 11.47 -19.67
C ALA A 253 2.07 10.88 -20.78
N GLU A 254 1.63 10.93 -22.04
CA GLU A 254 2.44 10.47 -23.19
C GLU A 254 3.72 11.29 -23.32
N ALA A 255 3.61 12.63 -23.24
CA ALA A 255 4.78 13.51 -23.28
C ALA A 255 5.77 13.24 -22.14
N VAL A 256 5.27 12.90 -20.95
CA VAL A 256 6.14 12.53 -19.81
C VAL A 256 6.79 11.15 -20.02
N ARG A 257 6.10 10.17 -20.61
CA ARG A 257 6.71 8.88 -21.00
C ARG A 257 7.85 9.10 -21.98
N ASP A 258 7.66 9.91 -23.01
CA ASP A 258 8.70 10.25 -24.00
C ASP A 258 9.88 11.01 -23.36
N GLU A 259 9.60 11.89 -22.41
CA GLU A 259 10.61 12.62 -21.66
C GLU A 259 11.48 11.64 -20.85
N VAL A 260 10.85 10.73 -20.08
CA VAL A 260 11.57 9.71 -19.29
C VAL A 260 12.33 8.76 -20.19
N ALA A 261 11.75 8.29 -21.30
CA ALA A 261 12.40 7.38 -22.25
C ALA A 261 13.67 7.99 -22.87
N ARG A 262 13.71 9.31 -23.04
CA ARG A 262 14.89 10.01 -23.60
C ARG A 262 15.93 10.37 -22.55
N SER A 263 15.50 10.76 -21.35
CA SER A 263 16.39 11.32 -20.32
C SER A 263 16.87 10.33 -19.26
N ALA A 264 16.12 9.25 -19.03
CA ALA A 264 16.38 8.25 -18.01
C ALA A 264 15.74 6.90 -18.36
N PRO A 265 16.10 6.27 -19.50
CA PRO A 265 15.50 5.00 -19.94
C PRO A 265 15.70 3.87 -18.93
N GLU A 266 16.72 3.94 -18.08
CA GLU A 266 16.98 3.01 -16.99
C GLU A 266 15.86 2.98 -15.95
N LEU A 267 15.14 4.08 -15.72
CA LEU A 267 13.96 4.10 -14.85
C LEU A 267 12.82 3.25 -15.43
N ILE A 268 12.63 3.27 -16.73
CA ILE A 268 11.65 2.42 -17.42
C ILE A 268 12.08 0.96 -17.34
N ALA A 269 13.37 0.69 -17.57
CA ALA A 269 13.91 -0.67 -17.60
C ALA A 269 13.72 -1.41 -16.26
N VAL A 270 13.79 -0.69 -15.12
CA VAL A 270 13.57 -1.27 -13.79
C VAL A 270 12.12 -1.13 -13.31
N GLY A 271 11.20 -0.64 -14.15
CA GLY A 271 9.79 -0.41 -13.75
C GLY A 271 9.68 0.57 -12.58
N ALA A 272 10.46 1.65 -12.58
CA ALA A 272 10.56 2.55 -11.44
C ALA A 272 9.24 3.29 -11.11
N ASN A 273 8.95 3.38 -9.82
CA ASN A 273 8.01 4.33 -9.23
C ASN A 273 8.73 5.03 -8.08
N VAL A 274 9.62 5.95 -8.40
CA VAL A 274 10.46 6.59 -7.39
C VAL A 274 9.63 7.54 -6.56
N MET A 275 9.48 7.20 -5.30
CA MET A 275 8.86 8.02 -4.28
C MET A 275 9.61 7.86 -2.95
N PHE A 276 9.40 8.81 -2.06
CA PHE A 276 10.07 8.79 -0.76
C PHE A 276 9.10 9.14 0.36
N GLY A 277 9.34 8.54 1.51
CA GLY A 277 8.54 8.77 2.70
C GLY A 277 9.40 9.00 3.92
N PRO A 278 9.59 10.25 4.38
CA PRO A 278 10.20 10.52 5.67
C PRO A 278 9.43 9.80 6.79
N ARG A 279 10.15 9.37 7.83
CA ARG A 279 9.61 8.68 9.00
C ARG A 279 9.92 9.49 10.27
N PRO A 280 9.12 9.33 11.35
CA PRO A 280 9.33 10.08 12.59
C PRO A 280 10.68 9.85 13.26
N ASP A 281 11.36 8.72 12.95
CA ASP A 281 12.65 8.35 13.52
C ASP A 281 13.87 8.99 12.82
N GLY A 282 13.64 9.95 11.92
CA GLY A 282 14.69 10.62 11.16
C GLY A 282 15.23 9.80 9.99
N THR A 283 14.55 8.72 9.61
CA THR A 283 14.87 7.96 8.40
C THR A 283 13.87 8.24 7.28
N ILE A 284 14.27 7.88 6.05
CA ILE A 284 13.44 8.01 4.86
C ILE A 284 13.40 6.67 4.12
N ILE A 285 12.21 6.23 3.71
CA ILE A 285 12.05 5.09 2.81
C ILE A 285 12.08 5.62 1.38
N ILE A 286 12.91 5.01 0.54
CA ILE A 286 13.10 5.36 -0.87
C ILE A 286 12.86 4.09 -1.70
N GLY A 287 12.21 4.17 -2.80
CA GLY A 287 11.96 3.12 -3.79
C GLY A 287 10.90 3.60 -4.78
N ASP A 288 10.38 2.74 -5.58
CA ASP A 288 10.61 1.31 -5.78
C ASP A 288 10.82 0.97 -7.27
N SER A 289 11.31 -0.24 -7.52
CA SER A 289 11.27 -0.90 -8.82
C SER A 289 10.09 -1.88 -8.87
N HIS A 290 9.76 -2.39 -10.08
CA HIS A 290 8.74 -3.42 -10.24
C HIS A 290 9.24 -4.51 -11.18
N GLU A 291 9.40 -5.72 -10.63
CA GLU A 291 9.71 -6.93 -11.38
C GLU A 291 8.57 -7.93 -11.20
N TYR A 292 8.05 -8.46 -12.31
CA TYR A 292 6.88 -9.34 -12.30
C TYR A 292 7.26 -10.75 -12.73
N GLY A 293 6.79 -11.76 -11.98
CA GLY A 293 7.04 -13.16 -12.29
C GLY A 293 6.14 -14.10 -11.50
N ARG A 294 6.03 -15.36 -11.94
CA ARG A 294 5.37 -16.40 -11.12
C ARG A 294 6.14 -16.69 -9.85
N SER A 295 7.44 -16.49 -9.90
CA SER A 295 8.37 -16.45 -8.79
C SER A 295 9.42 -15.40 -9.13
N VAL A 296 9.63 -14.46 -8.23
CA VAL A 296 10.61 -13.39 -8.42
C VAL A 296 11.97 -13.79 -7.87
N ASP A 297 13.05 -13.23 -8.44
CA ASP A 297 14.41 -13.45 -7.92
C ASP A 297 14.50 -12.87 -6.49
N PRO A 298 14.99 -13.63 -5.51
CA PRO A 298 15.20 -13.11 -4.16
C PRO A 298 16.34 -12.10 -4.04
N PHE A 299 17.19 -11.98 -5.07
CA PHE A 299 18.34 -11.09 -5.09
C PHE A 299 18.04 -9.81 -5.88
N ILE A 300 18.29 -8.66 -5.28
CA ILE A 300 18.13 -7.37 -5.92
C ILE A 300 19.48 -6.97 -6.53
N PRO A 301 19.57 -6.71 -7.85
CA PRO A 301 20.76 -6.13 -8.45
C PRO A 301 21.06 -4.75 -7.85
N GLU A 302 22.29 -4.50 -7.45
CA GLU A 302 22.69 -3.19 -6.90
C GLU A 302 22.43 -2.06 -7.90
N SER A 303 22.61 -2.32 -9.20
CA SER A 303 22.31 -1.37 -10.29
C SER A 303 20.86 -0.89 -10.28
N THR A 304 19.89 -1.73 -9.90
CA THR A 304 18.49 -1.31 -9.74
C THR A 304 18.36 -0.29 -8.61
N THR A 305 19.01 -0.55 -7.48
CA THR A 305 19.01 0.36 -6.34
C THR A 305 19.70 1.69 -6.68
N ASP A 306 20.81 1.65 -7.41
CA ASP A 306 21.56 2.84 -7.83
C ASP A 306 20.70 3.77 -8.70
N VAL A 307 19.94 3.21 -9.65
CA VAL A 307 19.00 3.96 -10.51
C VAL A 307 17.94 4.69 -9.66
N LEU A 308 17.33 3.99 -8.70
CA LEU A 308 16.31 4.58 -7.83
C LEU A 308 16.89 5.68 -6.93
N LEU A 309 18.07 5.45 -6.37
CA LEU A 309 18.74 6.42 -5.49
C LEU A 309 19.25 7.64 -6.26
N ALA A 310 19.68 7.48 -7.51
CA ALA A 310 20.11 8.58 -8.37
C ALA A 310 18.93 9.54 -8.69
N GLU A 311 17.75 8.99 -9.03
CA GLU A 311 16.55 9.78 -9.26
C GLU A 311 16.11 10.50 -7.97
N ALA A 312 16.12 9.78 -6.83
CA ALA A 312 15.80 10.36 -5.53
C ALA A 312 16.77 11.49 -5.15
N ALA A 313 18.07 11.30 -5.36
CA ALA A 313 19.11 12.30 -5.08
C ALA A 313 18.93 13.56 -5.95
N CYS A 314 18.55 13.38 -7.21
CA CYS A 314 18.27 14.48 -8.12
C CYS A 314 17.07 15.31 -7.63
N VAL A 315 15.95 14.67 -7.30
CA VAL A 315 14.72 15.36 -6.89
C VAL A 315 14.84 16.02 -5.53
N LEU A 316 15.56 15.38 -4.59
CA LEU A 316 15.76 15.88 -3.22
C LEU A 316 16.96 16.82 -3.08
N ASP A 317 17.64 17.18 -4.18
CA ASP A 317 18.88 17.97 -4.16
C ASP A 317 19.95 17.43 -3.19
N GLN A 318 20.19 16.11 -3.27
CA GLN A 318 21.13 15.38 -2.41
C GLN A 318 22.34 14.85 -3.21
N PRO A 319 23.25 15.73 -3.71
CA PRO A 319 24.32 15.35 -4.63
C PRO A 319 25.36 14.42 -4.02
N THR A 320 25.46 14.37 -2.70
CA THR A 320 26.36 13.48 -1.96
C THR A 320 25.79 12.06 -1.77
N GLY A 321 24.57 11.81 -2.29
CA GLY A 321 23.84 10.56 -2.07
C GLY A 321 23.27 10.44 -0.66
N PHE A 322 22.85 9.23 -0.31
CA PHE A 322 22.15 8.95 0.95
C PHE A 322 23.00 8.11 1.90
N ALA A 323 22.91 8.37 3.20
CA ALA A 323 23.48 7.49 4.23
C ALA A 323 22.54 6.27 4.41
N ILE A 324 22.78 5.21 3.65
CA ILE A 324 21.99 4.00 3.60
C ILE A 324 22.05 3.28 4.95
N ARG A 325 20.88 2.82 5.43
CA ARG A 325 20.71 2.05 6.68
C ARG A 325 20.35 0.60 6.39
N GLN A 326 19.41 0.36 5.47
CA GLN A 326 18.91 -0.98 5.14
C GLN A 326 18.44 -1.04 3.70
N ARG A 327 18.45 -2.24 3.11
CA ARG A 327 17.78 -2.57 1.87
C ARG A 327 16.95 -3.84 2.06
N TRP A 328 15.82 -3.95 1.37
CA TRP A 328 14.98 -5.14 1.38
C TRP A 328 14.18 -5.26 0.10
N GLN A 329 13.73 -6.48 -0.16
CA GLN A 329 12.76 -6.76 -1.20
C GLN A 329 11.35 -6.76 -0.59
N GLY A 330 10.43 -6.01 -1.17
CA GLY A 330 9.00 -6.19 -0.97
C GLY A 330 8.44 -7.14 -2.02
N VAL A 331 7.47 -8.00 -1.65
CA VAL A 331 6.75 -8.84 -2.61
C VAL A 331 5.27 -8.73 -2.35
N TYR A 332 4.48 -8.47 -3.40
CA TYR A 332 3.03 -8.44 -3.33
C TYR A 332 2.40 -9.19 -4.50
N ALA A 333 1.08 -9.50 -4.38
CA ALA A 333 0.31 -10.09 -5.47
C ALA A 333 0.03 -9.09 -6.57
N SER A 334 0.21 -9.46 -7.83
CA SER A 334 -0.16 -8.67 -9.00
C SER A 334 -0.95 -9.49 -9.98
N SER A 335 -1.96 -8.88 -10.60
CA SER A 335 -2.74 -9.48 -11.70
C SER A 335 -3.03 -8.41 -12.75
N PRO A 336 -2.77 -8.70 -14.03
CA PRO A 336 -3.10 -7.79 -15.13
C PRO A 336 -4.60 -7.74 -15.41
N THR A 337 -5.35 -8.78 -15.05
CA THR A 337 -6.77 -8.94 -15.39
C THR A 337 -7.71 -8.71 -14.22
N ARG A 338 -7.25 -9.02 -12.98
CA ARG A 338 -8.06 -8.95 -11.76
C ARG A 338 -7.30 -8.22 -10.63
N PRO A 339 -7.10 -6.90 -10.72
CA PRO A 339 -6.33 -6.12 -9.74
C PRO A 339 -6.95 -6.12 -8.33
N LEU A 340 -8.23 -6.41 -8.23
CA LEU A 340 -8.96 -6.69 -6.99
C LEU A 340 -9.66 -8.04 -7.12
N LEU A 341 -9.23 -9.01 -6.33
CA LEU A 341 -9.81 -10.34 -6.28
C LEU A 341 -10.62 -10.50 -4.97
N VAL A 342 -11.94 -10.32 -5.08
CA VAL A 342 -12.89 -10.64 -4.01
C VAL A 342 -13.83 -11.69 -4.57
N GLU A 343 -13.64 -12.95 -4.16
CA GLU A 343 -14.35 -14.10 -4.73
C GLU A 343 -14.91 -14.99 -3.63
N THR A 344 -16.19 -15.31 -3.73
CA THR A 344 -16.82 -16.33 -2.90
C THR A 344 -16.60 -17.69 -3.56
N VAL A 345 -15.71 -18.49 -2.99
CA VAL A 345 -15.28 -19.78 -3.57
C VAL A 345 -16.16 -20.96 -3.14
N ASP A 346 -16.88 -20.81 -2.04
CA ASP A 346 -17.94 -21.70 -1.56
C ASP A 346 -18.91 -20.91 -0.66
N GLU A 347 -19.96 -21.55 -0.13
CA GLU A 347 -21.02 -20.88 0.64
C GLU A 347 -20.49 -20.11 1.88
N ARG A 348 -19.31 -20.50 2.42
CA ARG A 348 -18.75 -19.97 3.66
C ARG A 348 -17.31 -19.49 3.52
N THR A 349 -16.81 -19.31 2.30
CA THR A 349 -15.42 -18.90 2.08
C THR A 349 -15.33 -17.79 1.05
N THR A 350 -14.74 -16.68 1.42
CA THR A 350 -14.42 -15.56 0.53
C THR A 350 -12.91 -15.32 0.51
N VAL A 351 -12.33 -15.26 -0.67
CA VAL A 351 -10.95 -14.79 -0.88
C VAL A 351 -10.97 -13.28 -1.06
N ALA A 352 -10.07 -12.57 -0.40
CA ALA A 352 -9.90 -11.12 -0.53
C ALA A 352 -8.41 -10.78 -0.72
N THR A 353 -8.01 -10.50 -1.97
CA THR A 353 -6.64 -10.17 -2.35
C THR A 353 -6.59 -8.91 -3.21
N VAL A 354 -5.73 -7.97 -2.84
CA VAL A 354 -5.40 -6.78 -3.64
C VAL A 354 -4.16 -7.10 -4.47
N ALA A 355 -4.33 -7.16 -5.78
CA ALA A 355 -3.32 -7.61 -6.74
C ALA A 355 -2.85 -6.47 -7.66
N THR A 356 -2.57 -5.29 -7.08
CA THR A 356 -2.09 -4.10 -7.81
C THR A 356 -1.25 -3.13 -6.97
N GLY A 357 -0.70 -3.58 -5.82
CA GLY A 357 0.20 -2.77 -4.99
C GLY A 357 -0.46 -1.68 -4.13
N ILE A 358 -1.79 -1.54 -4.14
CA ILE A 358 -2.52 -0.50 -3.38
C ILE A 358 -3.21 -1.03 -2.12
N GLY A 359 -2.76 -2.18 -1.60
CA GLY A 359 -3.36 -2.81 -0.41
C GLY A 359 -3.43 -1.89 0.80
N MET A 360 -2.39 -1.08 1.05
CA MET A 360 -2.41 -0.07 2.12
C MET A 360 -3.48 0.99 1.89
N THR A 361 -3.71 1.40 0.66
CA THR A 361 -4.66 2.45 0.31
C THR A 361 -6.11 2.04 0.54
N ILE A 362 -6.48 0.80 0.16
CA ILE A 362 -7.89 0.37 0.11
C ILE A 362 -8.30 -0.61 1.20
N ALA A 363 -7.38 -1.10 2.04
CA ALA A 363 -7.62 -2.19 3.00
C ALA A 363 -8.89 -2.03 3.83
N PHE A 364 -9.08 -0.87 4.45
CA PHE A 364 -10.21 -0.64 5.35
C PHE A 364 -11.53 -0.47 4.59
N GLY A 365 -11.54 0.25 3.47
CA GLY A 365 -12.74 0.36 2.63
C GLY A 365 -13.15 -0.98 2.03
N LEU A 366 -12.17 -1.79 1.63
CA LEU A 366 -12.41 -3.15 1.15
C LEU A 366 -13.05 -4.02 2.23
N ALA A 367 -12.51 -3.99 3.46
CA ALA A 367 -13.04 -4.74 4.58
C ALA A 367 -14.50 -4.39 4.89
N GLU A 368 -14.84 -3.09 4.93
CA GLU A 368 -16.21 -2.63 5.15
C GLU A 368 -17.17 -3.14 4.07
N ARG A 369 -16.75 -3.08 2.80
CA ARG A 369 -17.54 -3.56 1.66
C ARG A 369 -17.73 -5.07 1.71
N THR A 370 -16.67 -5.84 1.93
CA THR A 370 -16.73 -7.30 2.02
C THR A 370 -17.69 -7.74 3.12
N LEU A 371 -17.55 -7.19 4.34
CA LEU A 371 -18.42 -7.55 5.45
C LEU A 371 -19.88 -7.08 5.26
N ALA A 372 -20.10 -6.00 4.53
CA ALA A 372 -21.47 -5.58 4.19
C ALA A 372 -22.15 -6.58 3.26
N ALA A 373 -21.41 -7.19 2.33
CA ALA A 373 -21.91 -8.23 1.44
C ALA A 373 -22.23 -9.55 2.18
N LEU A 374 -21.53 -9.85 3.26
CA LEU A 374 -21.72 -11.07 4.07
C LEU A 374 -22.86 -10.96 5.10
N ARG A 375 -23.38 -9.75 5.39
CA ARG A 375 -24.43 -9.50 6.42
C ARG A 375 -25.66 -10.40 6.36
N PRO A 376 -26.18 -10.81 5.20
CA PRO A 376 -27.36 -11.69 5.16
C PRO A 376 -27.13 -13.08 5.76
N SER A 377 -25.89 -13.55 5.72
CA SER A 377 -25.50 -14.90 6.21
C SER A 377 -25.00 -14.91 7.67
N LEU A 378 -24.58 -13.74 8.19
CA LEU A 378 -24.01 -13.60 9.54
C LEU A 378 -25.04 -12.90 10.45
N ARG A 379 -25.83 -13.66 11.21
CA ARG A 379 -26.65 -13.11 12.29
C ARG A 379 -25.84 -13.11 13.58
N PRO A 380 -25.75 -11.97 14.32
CA PRO A 380 -25.21 -12.03 15.67
C PRO A 380 -26.02 -13.05 16.48
N ALA A 381 -25.36 -13.87 17.28
CA ALA A 381 -26.04 -14.71 18.25
C ALA A 381 -26.87 -13.82 19.17
N ALA A 382 -28.14 -14.18 19.35
CA ALA A 382 -29.14 -13.47 20.17
C ALA A 382 -28.73 -13.48 21.65
#